data_b27a4b197d01ed27e83634fe0c4649e3
#
_entry.id   b27a4b197d01ed27e83634fe0c4649e3
#
_cell.length_a   1.000
_cell.length_b   1.000
_cell.length_c   1.000
_cell.angle_alpha   90.00
_cell.angle_beta   90.00
_cell.angle_gamma   90.00
#
_symmetry.space_group_name_H-M   'P 1'
#
loop_
_entity.id
_entity.type
_entity.pdbx_description
1 polymer ?
#
loop_
_entity_poly.entity_id
_entity_poly.type
_entity_poly.pdbx_seq_one_letter_code
_entity_poly.pdbx_strand_id
1 'polypeptide(L)'
;VISERRHVACQSLVLSLALSLLGVAHAADKKPTNDKLPDWAPKPKPHVIEDRFRLEVMTLSANLDTDIRIDPNLATQGTLINAEDDLGLDDSKLLPLVELTLLPGDRHLIRLSGFSVRRSADQVIDKTIVFDDQTYLPGERVNSTLNLTSFGLTYGYSVVKTQRIDLALTFGVQIVEIEANALVRSRVVRDSETGVTPLPLAGIEGRFDFNDRWSFEGRVQYLSVELDEVDGSVLDARAALTWRMNPYLVFGLGYRDFHVKVDSRDIDDPGIFDMKMAGPLLFMRASL
;
A
#
# COMPACT_ATOMS: atom_id res chain seq x y z
N VAL A 1 26.83 12.17 -9.57
CA VAL A 1 27.15 12.97 -8.37
C VAL A 1 25.96 13.87 -7.95
N ILE A 2 25.08 14.24 -8.89
CA ILE A 2 23.88 15.06 -8.61
C ILE A 2 22.72 14.22 -8.11
N SER A 3 22.57 12.98 -8.57
CA SER A 3 21.53 12.01 -8.18
C SER A 3 21.56 11.66 -6.68
N GLU A 4 22.73 11.42 -6.09
CA GLU A 4 22.83 11.05 -4.66
C GLU A 4 22.36 12.15 -3.69
N ARG A 5 22.42 13.42 -4.07
CA ARG A 5 21.99 14.52 -3.19
C ARG A 5 20.48 14.65 -3.07
N ARG A 6 19.71 14.21 -4.08
CA ARG A 6 18.22 14.30 -4.07
C ARG A 6 17.60 13.19 -3.22
N HIS A 7 18.16 11.97 -3.20
CA HIS A 7 17.71 10.89 -2.32
C HIS A 7 17.79 11.25 -0.83
N VAL A 8 18.83 12.00 -0.43
CA VAL A 8 18.99 12.44 0.96
C VAL A 8 17.96 13.52 1.35
N ALA A 9 17.55 14.38 0.42
CA ALA A 9 16.58 15.44 0.70
C ALA A 9 15.16 14.90 0.88
N CYS A 10 14.75 13.90 0.06
CA CYS A 10 13.44 13.27 0.18
C CYS A 10 13.31 12.43 1.45
N GLN A 11 14.36 11.67 1.82
CA GLN A 11 14.40 10.91 3.07
C GLN A 11 14.33 11.82 4.31
N SER A 12 14.94 13.02 4.24
CA SER A 12 14.91 13.99 5.34
C SER A 12 13.52 14.61 5.55
N LEU A 13 12.75 14.80 4.47
CA LEU A 13 11.41 15.37 4.53
C LEU A 13 10.40 14.38 5.16
N VAL A 14 10.49 13.11 4.78
CA VAL A 14 9.63 12.04 5.33
C VAL A 14 9.92 11.81 6.81
N LEU A 15 11.19 11.84 7.20
CA LEU A 15 11.60 11.68 8.61
C LEU A 15 11.14 12.87 9.48
N SER A 16 11.16 14.08 8.93
CA SER A 16 10.71 15.30 9.64
C SER A 16 9.18 15.32 9.82
N LEU A 17 8.42 14.81 8.86
CA LEU A 17 6.96 14.72 8.96
C LEU A 17 6.55 13.66 9.99
N ALA A 18 7.25 12.52 10.03
CA ALA A 18 7.00 11.46 11.01
C ALA A 18 7.30 11.91 12.46
N LEU A 19 8.34 12.71 12.67
CA LEU A 19 8.69 13.23 14.02
C LEU A 19 7.71 14.30 14.51
N SER A 20 7.14 15.11 13.63
CA SER A 20 6.16 16.14 14.02
C SER A 20 4.80 15.55 14.44
N LEU A 21 4.43 14.36 13.91
CA LEU A 21 3.21 13.65 14.29
C LEU A 21 3.29 12.98 15.67
N LEU A 22 4.49 12.64 16.15
CA LEU A 22 4.72 12.09 17.49
C LEU A 22 4.54 13.12 18.61
N GLY A 23 4.61 14.42 18.30
CA GLY A 23 4.45 15.49 19.28
C GLY A 23 3.00 15.78 19.71
N VAL A 24 2.01 15.31 18.99
CA VAL A 24 0.57 15.59 19.26
C VAL A 24 -0.05 14.56 20.22
N ALA A 25 0.59 13.45 20.49
CA ALA A 25 0.05 12.34 21.30
C ALA A 25 0.03 12.62 22.83
N HIS A 26 0.34 13.82 23.30
CA HIS A 26 0.39 14.16 24.74
C HIS A 26 -0.75 15.04 25.24
N ALA A 27 -1.96 14.94 24.65
CA ALA A 27 -3.15 15.57 25.17
C ALA A 27 -3.87 14.64 26.16
N ALA A 28 -3.51 14.81 27.40
CA ALA A 28 -4.26 14.59 28.66
C ALA A 28 -5.45 13.61 28.62
N ASP A 29 -5.16 12.37 28.94
CA ASP A 29 -6.15 11.40 29.40
C ASP A 29 -6.64 11.78 30.81
N LYS A 30 -7.83 12.34 30.93
CA LYS A 30 -8.51 12.52 32.22
C LYS A 30 -8.91 11.15 32.72
N LYS A 31 -8.28 10.67 33.80
CA LYS A 31 -8.71 9.48 34.55
C LYS A 31 -10.23 9.52 34.77
N PRO A 32 -10.96 8.45 34.44
CA PRO A 32 -12.39 8.37 34.75
C PRO A 32 -12.57 8.42 36.28
N THR A 33 -13.46 9.29 36.74
CA THR A 33 -13.89 9.34 38.12
C THR A 33 -14.55 8.02 38.49
N ASN A 34 -14.16 7.48 39.61
CA ASN A 34 -14.58 6.17 40.14
C ASN A 34 -15.99 6.26 40.72
N ASP A 35 -17.00 6.60 39.88
CA ASP A 35 -18.41 6.55 40.28
C ASP A 35 -18.84 5.09 40.21
N LYS A 36 -19.03 4.51 41.41
CA LYS A 36 -19.58 3.14 41.56
C LYS A 36 -20.99 3.16 40.91
N LEU A 37 -21.10 2.42 39.79
CA LEU A 37 -22.39 2.15 39.17
C LEU A 37 -23.36 1.55 40.20
N PRO A 38 -24.64 1.97 40.22
CA PRO A 38 -25.65 1.37 41.11
C PRO A 38 -25.76 -0.15 40.83
N ASP A 39 -26.03 -0.97 41.87
CA ASP A 39 -26.08 -2.42 41.80
C ASP A 39 -27.08 -3.00 40.76
N TRP A 40 -28.05 -2.18 40.31
CA TRP A 40 -28.98 -2.56 39.24
C TRP A 40 -28.49 -2.26 37.83
N ALA A 41 -27.39 -1.52 37.67
CA ALA A 41 -26.86 -1.24 36.36
C ALA A 41 -26.28 -2.55 35.79
N PRO A 42 -26.52 -2.89 34.50
CA PRO A 42 -25.89 -4.02 33.86
C PRO A 42 -24.39 -3.88 34.04
N LYS A 43 -23.76 -4.83 34.71
CA LYS A 43 -22.30 -4.85 34.86
C LYS A 43 -21.71 -4.71 33.47
N PRO A 44 -20.80 -3.74 33.23
CA PRO A 44 -20.12 -3.68 31.95
C PRO A 44 -19.58 -5.07 31.67
N LYS A 45 -19.94 -5.64 30.50
CA LYS A 45 -19.34 -6.88 30.04
C LYS A 45 -17.82 -6.67 30.12
N PRO A 46 -17.06 -7.68 30.56
CA PRO A 46 -15.60 -7.54 30.63
C PRO A 46 -15.15 -6.96 29.31
N HIS A 47 -14.50 -5.80 29.36
CA HIS A 47 -13.96 -5.15 28.17
C HIS A 47 -13.23 -6.22 27.38
N VAL A 48 -13.63 -6.40 26.12
CA VAL A 48 -12.75 -7.06 25.15
C VAL A 48 -11.40 -6.44 25.40
N ILE A 49 -10.39 -7.27 25.71
CA ILE A 49 -9.02 -6.82 25.96
C ILE A 49 -8.74 -5.70 24.95
N GLU A 50 -8.46 -4.49 25.46
CA GLU A 50 -8.17 -3.36 24.60
C GLU A 50 -6.90 -3.74 23.85
N ASP A 51 -7.09 -4.22 22.62
CA ASP A 51 -6.00 -4.59 21.74
C ASP A 51 -5.12 -3.35 21.55
N ARG A 52 -3.99 -3.25 22.21
CA ARG A 52 -3.05 -2.15 22.03
C ARG A 52 -2.12 -2.37 20.84
N PHE A 53 -2.02 -3.61 20.44
CA PHE A 53 -1.10 -4.05 19.41
C PHE A 53 -1.77 -5.13 18.56
N ARG A 54 -1.74 -4.98 17.25
CA ARG A 54 -2.26 -5.96 16.29
C ARG A 54 -1.22 -6.21 15.22
N LEU A 55 -0.86 -7.47 15.04
CA LEU A 55 -0.03 -7.92 13.93
C LEU A 55 -0.88 -8.77 12.99
N GLU A 56 -0.99 -8.35 11.74
CA GLU A 56 -1.66 -9.11 10.68
C GLU A 56 -0.64 -9.66 9.69
N VAL A 57 -0.76 -10.95 9.41
CA VAL A 57 -0.06 -11.60 8.29
C VAL A 57 -1.12 -12.05 7.31
N MET A 58 -0.96 -11.65 6.07
CA MET A 58 -1.96 -11.80 5.02
C MET A 58 -1.38 -12.48 3.79
N THR A 59 -2.23 -13.18 3.07
CA THR A 59 -1.94 -13.69 1.73
C THR A 59 -3.01 -13.19 0.78
N LEU A 60 -2.61 -12.46 -0.25
CA LEU A 60 -3.44 -11.97 -1.33
C LEU A 60 -3.21 -12.82 -2.56
N SER A 61 -4.27 -13.42 -3.11
CA SER A 61 -4.25 -14.01 -4.44
C SER A 61 -4.54 -12.89 -5.44
N ALA A 62 -3.49 -12.18 -5.84
CA ALA A 62 -3.60 -10.98 -6.66
C ALA A 62 -3.73 -11.32 -8.14
N ASN A 63 -4.69 -10.69 -8.83
CA ASN A 63 -4.64 -10.45 -10.25
C ASN A 63 -3.93 -9.12 -10.48
N LEU A 64 -3.00 -9.10 -11.41
CA LEU A 64 -2.10 -7.99 -11.69
C LEU A 64 -2.33 -7.51 -13.12
N ASP A 65 -2.38 -6.19 -13.31
CA ASP A 65 -2.47 -5.54 -14.61
C ASP A 65 -1.58 -4.29 -14.55
N THR A 66 -0.57 -4.22 -15.40
CA THR A 66 0.50 -3.22 -15.26
C THR A 66 0.86 -2.62 -16.61
N ASP A 67 0.58 -1.33 -16.75
CA ASP A 67 1.01 -0.53 -17.90
C ASP A 67 2.22 0.31 -17.53
N ILE A 68 3.26 0.27 -18.38
CA ILE A 68 4.50 1.00 -18.19
C ILE A 68 4.86 1.72 -19.48
N ARG A 69 5.27 2.97 -19.37
CA ARG A 69 5.92 3.72 -20.44
C ARG A 69 7.06 4.52 -19.84
N ILE A 70 8.24 4.38 -20.39
CA ILE A 70 9.41 5.20 -20.07
C ILE A 70 9.79 5.93 -21.32
N ASP A 71 9.83 7.23 -21.21
CA ASP A 71 10.04 8.14 -22.33
C ASP A 71 11.52 8.54 -22.39
N PRO A 72 12.18 8.53 -23.57
CA PRO A 72 13.56 9.00 -23.72
C PRO A 72 13.76 10.47 -23.32
N ASN A 73 12.73 11.25 -23.49
CA ASN A 73 12.67 12.68 -23.12
C ASN A 73 11.24 13.20 -23.24
N LEU A 74 10.99 14.43 -22.78
CA LEU A 74 9.65 15.06 -22.84
C LEU A 74 9.08 15.26 -24.25
N ALA A 75 9.90 15.27 -25.29
CA ALA A 75 9.48 15.47 -26.68
C ALA A 75 9.22 14.16 -27.43
N THR A 76 9.78 13.06 -26.96
CA THR A 76 9.70 11.73 -27.59
C THR A 76 9.06 10.76 -26.63
N GLN A 77 7.94 10.20 -27.00
CA GLN A 77 7.25 9.22 -26.18
C GLN A 77 7.80 7.81 -26.43
N GLY A 78 8.02 7.06 -25.37
CA GLY A 78 8.27 5.63 -25.38
C GLY A 78 7.03 4.83 -25.75
N THR A 79 7.18 3.55 -25.86
CA THR A 79 6.05 2.62 -26.11
C THR A 79 5.31 2.34 -24.82
N LEU A 80 3.98 2.49 -24.82
CA LEU A 80 3.15 1.98 -23.74
C LEU A 80 3.17 0.44 -23.82
N ILE A 81 3.59 -0.19 -22.75
CA ILE A 81 3.81 -1.63 -22.63
C ILE A 81 2.88 -2.16 -21.56
N ASN A 82 2.06 -3.15 -21.88
CA ASN A 82 1.40 -3.96 -20.88
C ASN A 82 2.36 -5.08 -20.45
N ALA A 83 2.72 -5.11 -19.18
CA ALA A 83 3.77 -5.99 -18.66
C ALA A 83 3.39 -7.47 -18.75
N GLU A 84 2.11 -7.80 -18.64
CA GLU A 84 1.57 -9.14 -18.71
C GLU A 84 1.48 -9.62 -20.17
N ASP A 85 0.84 -8.84 -21.04
CA ASP A 85 0.57 -9.21 -22.43
C ASP A 85 1.83 -9.11 -23.31
N ASP A 86 2.61 -8.02 -23.16
CA ASP A 86 3.72 -7.71 -24.08
C ASP A 86 5.06 -8.34 -23.62
N LEU A 87 5.27 -8.42 -22.27
CA LEU A 87 6.50 -8.94 -21.71
C LEU A 87 6.32 -10.34 -21.08
N GLY A 88 5.09 -10.84 -20.99
CA GLY A 88 4.77 -12.17 -20.46
C GLY A 88 5.00 -12.31 -18.96
N LEU A 89 4.92 -11.22 -18.21
CA LEU A 89 4.97 -11.29 -16.76
C LEU A 89 3.71 -11.96 -16.20
N ASP A 90 3.83 -12.65 -15.06
CA ASP A 90 2.70 -13.31 -14.42
C ASP A 90 1.56 -12.31 -14.14
N ASP A 91 0.36 -12.61 -14.60
CA ASP A 91 -0.89 -11.87 -14.37
C ASP A 91 -1.54 -12.20 -13.02
N SER A 92 -1.10 -13.26 -12.37
CA SER A 92 -1.61 -13.70 -11.08
C SER A 92 -0.49 -14.16 -10.16
N LYS A 93 -0.57 -13.76 -8.87
CA LYS A 93 0.45 -14.12 -7.88
C LYS A 93 -0.09 -14.18 -6.46
N LEU A 94 0.44 -15.12 -5.66
CA LEU A 94 0.24 -15.13 -4.22
C LEU A 94 1.25 -14.18 -3.56
N LEU A 95 0.74 -13.15 -2.90
CA LEU A 95 1.55 -12.10 -2.28
C LEU A 95 1.40 -12.12 -0.76
N PRO A 96 2.50 -12.23 -0.03
CA PRO A 96 2.51 -12.00 1.42
C PRO A 96 2.46 -10.50 1.70
N LEU A 97 1.62 -10.11 2.67
CA LEU A 97 1.53 -8.74 3.18
C LEU A 97 1.58 -8.79 4.70
N VAL A 98 2.13 -7.74 5.29
CA VAL A 98 2.21 -7.60 6.75
C VAL A 98 1.70 -6.22 7.15
N GLU A 99 0.85 -6.18 8.18
CA GLU A 99 0.40 -4.93 8.80
C GLU A 99 0.60 -5.00 10.32
N LEU A 100 1.15 -3.93 10.86
CA LEU A 100 1.32 -3.71 12.28
C LEU A 100 0.49 -2.50 12.69
N THR A 101 -0.46 -2.68 13.61
CA THR A 101 -1.29 -1.59 14.11
C THR A 101 -1.07 -1.41 15.61
N LEU A 102 -0.73 -0.19 16.00
CA LEU A 102 -0.66 0.26 17.37
C LEU A 102 -1.91 1.07 17.67
N LEU A 103 -2.49 0.87 18.84
CA LEU A 103 -3.70 1.55 19.32
C LEU A 103 -3.36 2.36 20.60
N PRO A 104 -2.71 3.55 20.45
CA PRO A 104 -2.37 4.39 21.59
C PRO A 104 -3.64 5.08 22.11
N GLY A 105 -4.31 4.44 23.10
CA GLY A 105 -5.58 4.91 23.64
C GLY A 105 -6.80 4.40 22.85
N ASP A 106 -7.99 4.91 23.21
CA ASP A 106 -9.27 4.32 22.77
C ASP A 106 -9.66 4.67 21.32
N ARG A 107 -9.15 5.77 20.78
CA ARG A 107 -9.63 6.33 19.51
C ARG A 107 -8.54 6.51 18.46
N HIS A 108 -7.30 6.29 18.82
CA HIS A 108 -6.17 6.49 17.92
C HIS A 108 -5.65 5.17 17.39
N LEU A 109 -5.22 5.16 16.15
CA LEU A 109 -4.50 4.05 15.56
C LEU A 109 -3.29 4.57 14.78
N ILE A 110 -2.21 3.79 14.80
CA ILE A 110 -1.03 3.99 13.96
C ILE A 110 -0.78 2.65 13.28
N ARG A 111 -0.76 2.62 11.96
CA ARG A 111 -0.55 1.41 11.17
C ARG A 111 0.68 1.54 10.31
N LEU A 112 1.52 0.51 10.35
CA LEU A 112 2.58 0.25 9.41
C LEU A 112 2.15 -0.91 8.52
N SER A 113 2.32 -0.78 7.23
CA SER A 113 2.00 -1.82 6.25
C SER A 113 3.13 -2.01 5.27
N GLY A 114 3.30 -3.23 4.74
CA GLY A 114 4.33 -3.49 3.76
C GLY A 114 4.04 -4.73 2.93
N PHE A 115 4.42 -4.66 1.65
CA PHE A 115 4.42 -5.78 0.73
C PHE A 115 5.43 -5.56 -0.39
N SER A 116 5.78 -6.64 -1.08
CA SER A 116 6.64 -6.58 -2.27
C SER A 116 6.10 -7.55 -3.32
N VAL A 117 6.05 -7.07 -4.55
CA VAL A 117 5.72 -7.84 -5.76
C VAL A 117 6.96 -7.94 -6.60
N ARG A 118 7.41 -9.15 -6.93
CA ARG A 118 8.56 -9.39 -7.81
C ARG A 118 8.14 -10.32 -8.92
N ARG A 119 8.32 -9.86 -10.16
CA ARG A 119 7.94 -10.62 -11.36
C ARG A 119 9.09 -10.61 -12.35
N SER A 120 9.25 -11.70 -13.08
CA SER A 120 10.23 -11.82 -14.15
C SER A 120 9.72 -12.72 -15.26
N ALA A 121 10.03 -12.38 -16.50
CA ALA A 121 9.72 -13.19 -17.67
C ALA A 121 10.88 -13.20 -18.66
N ASP A 122 10.88 -14.20 -19.53
CA ASP A 122 11.81 -14.33 -20.65
C ASP A 122 10.97 -14.63 -21.89
N GLN A 123 10.66 -13.58 -22.68
CA GLN A 123 9.74 -13.66 -23.82
C GLN A 123 10.35 -13.13 -25.12
N VAL A 124 9.89 -13.66 -26.24
CA VAL A 124 10.18 -13.10 -27.56
C VAL A 124 9.08 -12.08 -27.87
N ILE A 125 9.47 -10.81 -28.04
CA ILE A 125 8.53 -9.73 -28.34
C ILE A 125 8.08 -9.79 -29.80
N ASP A 126 6.84 -9.41 -30.04
CA ASP A 126 6.20 -9.43 -31.37
C ASP A 126 6.07 -8.03 -32.00
N LYS A 127 6.31 -6.98 -31.23
CA LYS A 127 6.24 -5.57 -31.65
C LYS A 127 7.55 -4.82 -31.32
N THR A 128 7.74 -3.68 -31.98
CA THR A 128 8.82 -2.77 -31.60
C THR A 128 8.49 -2.08 -30.30
N ILE A 129 9.41 -2.13 -29.34
CA ILE A 129 9.29 -1.47 -28.04
C ILE A 129 10.40 -0.43 -27.92
N VAL A 130 10.01 0.82 -27.64
CA VAL A 130 10.93 1.91 -27.25
C VAL A 130 10.79 2.09 -25.74
N PHE A 131 11.86 1.82 -25.03
CA PHE A 131 11.93 1.90 -23.57
C PHE A 131 13.17 2.74 -23.23
N ASP A 132 12.98 3.92 -22.69
CA ASP A 132 14.01 4.93 -22.55
C ASP A 132 14.77 5.14 -23.88
N ASP A 133 16.07 5.21 -23.87
CA ASP A 133 16.92 5.39 -25.04
C ASP A 133 17.12 4.11 -25.89
N GLN A 134 16.47 3.00 -25.54
CA GLN A 134 16.65 1.71 -26.22
C GLN A 134 15.43 1.33 -27.06
N THR A 135 15.73 0.76 -28.24
CA THR A 135 14.70 0.17 -29.12
C THR A 135 14.87 -1.34 -29.20
N TYR A 136 13.84 -2.06 -28.85
CA TYR A 136 13.76 -3.53 -28.93
C TYR A 136 12.94 -3.89 -30.17
N LEU A 137 13.45 -4.83 -30.99
CA LEU A 137 12.84 -5.19 -32.27
C LEU A 137 12.04 -6.48 -32.15
N PRO A 138 10.97 -6.65 -32.97
CA PRO A 138 10.23 -7.90 -33.06
C PRO A 138 11.15 -9.08 -33.31
N GLY A 139 10.91 -10.19 -32.62
CA GLY A 139 11.73 -11.40 -32.69
C GLY A 139 12.90 -11.42 -31.71
N GLU A 140 13.19 -10.35 -30.98
CA GLU A 140 14.19 -10.35 -29.93
C GLU A 140 13.66 -11.01 -28.66
N ARG A 141 14.53 -11.74 -27.97
CA ARG A 141 14.25 -12.34 -26.68
C ARG A 141 14.65 -11.37 -25.58
N VAL A 142 13.66 -10.90 -24.84
CA VAL A 142 13.81 -9.93 -23.75
C VAL A 142 13.60 -10.64 -22.42
N ASN A 143 14.55 -10.50 -21.51
CA ASN A 143 14.40 -10.89 -20.12
C ASN A 143 13.97 -9.65 -19.34
N SER A 144 12.74 -9.64 -18.86
CA SER A 144 12.12 -8.52 -18.15
C SER A 144 11.99 -8.84 -16.67
N THR A 145 12.23 -7.84 -15.82
CA THR A 145 12.01 -7.93 -14.38
C THR A 145 11.29 -6.67 -13.91
N LEU A 146 10.21 -6.84 -13.16
CA LEU A 146 9.48 -5.76 -12.56
C LEU A 146 9.29 -6.03 -11.07
N ASN A 147 9.86 -5.18 -10.24
CA ASN A 147 9.75 -5.23 -8.80
C ASN A 147 9.00 -3.99 -8.30
N LEU A 148 8.03 -4.19 -7.42
CA LEU A 148 7.38 -3.13 -6.69
C LEU A 148 7.47 -3.43 -5.21
N THR A 149 8.00 -2.50 -4.43
CA THR A 149 8.02 -2.54 -2.98
C THR A 149 7.20 -1.38 -2.44
N SER A 150 6.31 -1.68 -1.52
CA SER A 150 5.41 -0.67 -0.95
C SER A 150 5.45 -0.71 0.56
N PHE A 151 5.58 0.48 1.15
CA PHE A 151 5.61 0.68 2.59
C PHE A 151 4.68 1.83 2.98
N GLY A 152 3.75 1.57 3.91
CA GLY A 152 2.74 2.54 4.34
C GLY A 152 2.85 2.88 5.82
N LEU A 153 2.63 4.16 6.13
CA LEU A 153 2.39 4.66 7.48
C LEU A 153 1.05 5.38 7.49
N THR A 154 0.13 4.93 8.32
CA THR A 154 -1.22 5.52 8.46
C THR A 154 -1.50 5.86 9.92
N TYR A 155 -2.00 7.06 10.14
CA TYR A 155 -2.66 7.47 11.39
C TYR A 155 -4.15 7.50 11.20
N GLY A 156 -4.91 7.05 12.19
CA GLY A 156 -6.38 7.12 12.18
C GLY A 156 -6.94 7.58 13.51
N TYR A 157 -8.12 8.18 13.42
CA TYR A 157 -8.88 8.63 14.57
C TYR A 157 -10.32 8.15 14.48
N SER A 158 -10.79 7.37 15.48
CA SER A 158 -12.16 6.87 15.55
C SER A 158 -13.13 8.00 15.91
N VAL A 159 -13.86 8.46 14.92
CA VAL A 159 -14.89 9.51 15.07
C VAL A 159 -16.18 8.96 15.70
N VAL A 160 -16.52 7.70 15.35
CA VAL A 160 -17.62 6.97 15.96
C VAL A 160 -17.04 5.70 16.59
N LYS A 161 -17.24 5.55 17.90
CA LYS A 161 -16.83 4.34 18.61
C LYS A 161 -17.94 3.93 19.59
N THR A 162 -18.58 2.85 19.27
CA THR A 162 -19.65 2.23 20.07
C THR A 162 -19.28 0.76 20.37
N GLN A 163 -20.15 0.04 21.05
CA GLN A 163 -19.91 -1.39 21.33
C GLN A 163 -19.89 -2.28 20.07
N ARG A 164 -20.47 -1.83 18.95
CA ARG A 164 -20.60 -2.62 17.72
C ARG A 164 -20.04 -1.95 16.47
N ILE A 165 -19.81 -0.65 16.54
CA ILE A 165 -19.39 0.15 15.38
C ILE A 165 -18.16 0.93 15.79
N ASP A 166 -17.10 0.81 15.02
CA ASP A 166 -15.93 1.69 15.04
C ASP A 166 -15.76 2.26 13.65
N LEU A 167 -15.77 3.58 13.52
CA LEU A 167 -15.57 4.31 12.27
C LEU A 167 -14.47 5.34 12.48
N ALA A 168 -13.39 5.23 11.73
CA ALA A 168 -12.24 6.11 11.82
C ALA A 168 -11.97 6.85 10.50
N LEU A 169 -11.49 8.08 10.63
CA LEU A 169 -10.83 8.81 9.55
C LEU A 169 -9.35 8.48 9.59
N THR A 170 -8.76 8.29 8.41
CA THR A 170 -7.36 7.89 8.28
C THR A 170 -6.60 8.83 7.37
N PHE A 171 -5.35 9.12 7.74
CA PHE A 171 -4.39 9.89 6.95
C PHE A 171 -3.05 9.16 6.99
N GLY A 172 -2.35 9.14 5.86
CA GLY A 172 -1.09 8.41 5.80
C GLY A 172 -0.23 8.81 4.62
N VAL A 173 0.87 8.09 4.49
CA VAL A 173 1.76 8.15 3.34
C VAL A 173 2.08 6.72 2.91
N GLN A 174 2.03 6.49 1.61
CA GLN A 174 2.48 5.26 0.96
C GLN A 174 3.74 5.57 0.18
N ILE A 175 4.83 4.92 0.52
CA ILE A 175 6.08 4.98 -0.25
C ILE A 175 6.04 3.80 -1.21
N VAL A 176 6.16 4.08 -2.48
CA VAL A 176 6.19 3.08 -3.55
C VAL A 176 7.54 3.18 -4.24
N GLU A 177 8.26 2.08 -4.26
CA GLU A 177 9.51 1.90 -4.99
C GLU A 177 9.26 0.93 -6.15
N ILE A 178 9.55 1.38 -7.35
CA ILE A 178 9.37 0.62 -8.59
C ILE A 178 10.75 0.44 -9.23
N GLU A 179 11.08 -0.78 -9.58
CA GLU A 179 12.30 -1.14 -10.28
C GLU A 179 11.94 -1.96 -11.52
N ALA A 180 12.20 -1.41 -12.70
CA ALA A 180 11.98 -2.06 -13.99
C ALA A 180 13.32 -2.34 -14.67
N ASN A 181 13.51 -3.56 -15.17
CA ASN A 181 14.74 -3.95 -15.90
C ASN A 181 14.37 -4.72 -17.16
N ALA A 182 15.05 -4.39 -18.27
CA ALA A 182 14.97 -5.13 -19.52
C ALA A 182 16.38 -5.51 -20.01
N LEU A 183 16.56 -6.76 -20.39
CA LEU A 183 17.82 -7.29 -20.88
C LEU A 183 17.63 -8.09 -22.18
N VAL A 184 18.34 -7.68 -23.25
CA VAL A 184 18.44 -8.46 -24.49
C VAL A 184 19.79 -9.14 -24.56
N ARG A 185 19.82 -10.45 -24.40
CA ARG A 185 21.08 -11.23 -24.37
C ARG A 185 21.83 -11.22 -25.69
N SER A 186 21.14 -11.10 -26.82
CA SER A 186 21.76 -11.12 -28.16
C SER A 186 22.56 -9.86 -28.48
N ARG A 187 22.28 -8.72 -27.84
CA ARG A 187 22.93 -7.42 -28.12
C ARG A 187 23.70 -6.83 -26.95
N VAL A 188 23.67 -7.46 -25.77
CA VAL A 188 24.25 -6.91 -24.53
C VAL A 188 23.65 -5.55 -24.18
N VAL A 189 22.35 -5.37 -24.45
CA VAL A 189 21.59 -4.18 -24.03
C VAL A 189 21.00 -4.47 -22.67
N ARG A 190 21.23 -3.57 -21.74
CA ARG A 190 20.64 -3.60 -20.39
C ARG A 190 20.18 -2.21 -20.04
N ASP A 191 18.94 -2.15 -19.65
CA ASP A 191 18.33 -0.94 -19.15
C ASP A 191 17.67 -1.18 -17.80
N SER A 192 17.71 -0.20 -16.91
CA SER A 192 17.29 -0.34 -15.52
C SER A 192 16.88 1.00 -14.94
N GLU A 193 15.59 1.13 -14.60
CA GLU A 193 15.04 2.32 -13.98
C GLU A 193 14.51 2.04 -12.58
N THR A 194 14.72 2.99 -11.66
CA THR A 194 14.25 2.90 -10.27
C THR A 194 13.63 4.23 -9.85
N GLY A 195 12.33 4.19 -9.55
CA GLY A 195 11.59 5.33 -9.04
C GLY A 195 11.12 5.11 -7.59
N VAL A 196 11.22 6.13 -6.75
CA VAL A 196 10.69 6.13 -5.37
C VAL A 196 9.77 7.33 -5.20
N THR A 197 8.49 7.07 -4.95
CA THR A 197 7.47 8.11 -4.84
C THR A 197 6.70 8.01 -3.54
N PRO A 198 6.73 9.04 -2.67
CA PRO A 198 5.87 9.13 -1.51
C PRO A 198 4.50 9.69 -1.92
N LEU A 199 3.45 8.90 -1.71
CA LEU A 199 2.07 9.26 -2.05
C LEU A 199 1.27 9.44 -0.77
N PRO A 200 0.74 10.64 -0.49
CA PRO A 200 -0.15 10.85 0.64
C PRO A 200 -1.47 10.11 0.44
N LEU A 201 -2.12 9.70 1.54
CA LEU A 201 -3.38 8.98 1.54
C LEU A 201 -4.34 9.58 2.57
N ALA A 202 -5.61 9.67 2.21
CA ALA A 202 -6.68 9.98 3.14
C ALA A 202 -7.83 8.99 2.93
N GLY A 203 -8.55 8.65 4.00
CA GLY A 203 -9.62 7.67 3.85
C GLY A 203 -10.44 7.46 5.10
N ILE A 204 -11.23 6.43 5.02
CA ILE A 204 -12.09 5.94 6.10
C ILE A 204 -11.85 4.46 6.32
N GLU A 205 -11.94 4.04 7.56
CA GLU A 205 -12.05 2.63 7.90
C GLU A 205 -13.16 2.40 8.90
N GLY A 206 -13.83 1.27 8.78
CA GLY A 206 -14.93 0.91 9.62
C GLY A 206 -14.90 -0.54 10.02
N ARG A 207 -15.41 -0.81 11.23
CA ARG A 207 -15.67 -2.14 11.74
C ARG A 207 -17.09 -2.20 12.29
N PHE A 208 -17.77 -3.29 11.95
CA PHE A 208 -19.09 -3.61 12.46
C PHE A 208 -19.10 -5.00 13.07
N ASP A 209 -19.39 -5.11 14.36
CA ASP A 209 -19.46 -6.37 15.10
C ASP A 209 -20.89 -6.93 15.06
N PHE A 210 -21.11 -8.01 14.32
CA PHE A 210 -22.40 -8.74 14.32
C PHE A 210 -22.66 -9.38 15.69
N ASN A 211 -21.60 -9.94 16.27
CA ASN A 211 -21.58 -10.55 17.60
C ASN A 211 -20.14 -10.59 18.14
N ASP A 212 -19.92 -11.22 19.28
CA ASP A 212 -18.59 -11.29 19.94
C ASP A 212 -17.53 -12.04 19.12
N ARG A 213 -17.92 -12.77 18.06
CA ARG A 213 -17.01 -13.57 17.23
C ARG A 213 -16.90 -13.10 15.80
N TRP A 214 -17.94 -12.53 15.22
CA TRP A 214 -17.99 -12.16 13.81
C TRP A 214 -18.05 -10.67 13.63
N SER A 215 -17.19 -10.14 12.79
CA SER A 215 -17.17 -8.72 12.44
C SER A 215 -16.98 -8.55 10.94
N PHE A 216 -17.49 -7.46 10.42
CA PHE A 216 -17.17 -6.95 9.09
C PHE A 216 -16.21 -5.77 9.23
N GLU A 217 -15.15 -5.74 8.44
CA GLU A 217 -14.17 -4.66 8.40
C GLU A 217 -14.06 -4.13 6.97
N GLY A 218 -14.04 -2.82 6.82
CA GLY A 218 -13.86 -2.14 5.54
C GLY A 218 -12.89 -0.98 5.68
N ARG A 219 -12.05 -0.76 4.66
CA ARG A 219 -11.14 0.36 4.56
C ARG A 219 -11.12 0.85 3.12
N VAL A 220 -11.17 2.16 2.93
CA VAL A 220 -10.91 2.81 1.64
C VAL A 220 -10.03 4.01 1.91
N GLN A 221 -8.88 4.03 1.27
CA GLN A 221 -7.94 5.15 1.28
C GLN A 221 -7.65 5.55 -0.15
N TYR A 222 -7.72 6.82 -0.43
CA TYR A 222 -7.47 7.37 -1.76
C TYR A 222 -6.85 8.75 -1.64
N LEU A 223 -5.91 9.05 -2.48
CA LEU A 223 -5.56 10.44 -2.80
C LEU A 223 -5.01 10.51 -4.22
N SER A 224 -5.25 11.65 -4.84
CA SER A 224 -4.59 12.08 -6.07
C SER A 224 -3.84 13.37 -5.78
N VAL A 225 -2.59 13.43 -6.19
CA VAL A 225 -1.73 14.61 -6.02
C VAL A 225 -1.20 15.00 -7.38
N GLU A 226 -1.35 16.26 -7.71
CA GLU A 226 -0.77 16.90 -8.89
C GLU A 226 0.34 17.83 -8.41
N LEU A 227 1.58 17.50 -8.72
CA LEU A 227 2.76 18.30 -8.48
C LEU A 227 3.32 18.75 -9.83
N ASP A 228 4.13 19.78 -9.85
CA ASP A 228 4.61 20.41 -11.12
C ASP A 228 5.21 19.38 -12.09
N GLU A 229 5.90 18.36 -11.61
CA GLU A 229 6.62 17.36 -12.42
C GLU A 229 6.04 15.93 -12.30
N VAL A 230 5.19 15.66 -11.31
CA VAL A 230 4.69 14.30 -11.05
C VAL A 230 3.23 14.32 -10.62
N ASP A 231 2.39 13.61 -11.37
CA ASP A 231 1.01 13.34 -11.00
C ASP A 231 0.93 11.91 -10.43
N GLY A 232 0.42 11.78 -9.22
CA GLY A 232 0.31 10.49 -8.57
C GLY A 232 -1.06 10.23 -7.98
N SER A 233 -1.54 9.01 -8.09
CA SER A 233 -2.75 8.58 -7.38
C SER A 233 -2.60 7.19 -6.80
N VAL A 234 -3.18 6.97 -5.62
CA VAL A 234 -3.27 5.66 -4.98
C VAL A 234 -4.68 5.42 -4.47
N LEU A 235 -5.18 4.23 -4.72
CA LEU A 235 -6.37 3.67 -4.11
C LEU A 235 -5.95 2.40 -3.34
N ASP A 236 -6.32 2.29 -2.07
CA ASP A 236 -6.25 1.05 -1.29
C ASP A 236 -7.61 0.78 -0.66
N ALA A 237 -8.35 -0.16 -1.21
CA ALA A 237 -9.65 -0.57 -0.74
C ALA A 237 -9.60 -2.03 -0.25
N ARG A 238 -10.18 -2.29 0.92
CA ARG A 238 -10.26 -3.61 1.53
C ARG A 238 -11.61 -3.81 2.21
N ALA A 239 -12.20 -4.97 2.00
CA ALA A 239 -13.38 -5.43 2.72
C ALA A 239 -13.15 -6.85 3.21
N ALA A 240 -13.49 -7.17 4.46
CA ALA A 240 -13.24 -8.47 5.05
C ALA A 240 -14.30 -8.87 6.08
N LEU A 241 -14.61 -10.16 6.11
CA LEU A 241 -15.33 -10.80 7.18
C LEU A 241 -14.31 -11.44 8.12
N THR A 242 -14.40 -11.17 9.40
CA THR A 242 -13.46 -11.65 10.40
C THR A 242 -14.15 -12.57 11.41
N TRP A 243 -13.43 -13.58 11.85
CA TRP A 243 -13.85 -14.51 12.88
C TRP A 243 -12.83 -14.54 14.03
N ARG A 244 -13.27 -14.16 15.21
CA ARG A 244 -12.47 -14.19 16.44
C ARG A 244 -12.52 -15.59 17.06
N MET A 245 -11.41 -16.30 16.97
CA MET A 245 -11.26 -17.62 17.57
C MET A 245 -11.15 -17.54 19.10
N ASN A 246 -10.31 -16.62 19.58
CA ASN A 246 -10.09 -16.33 20.99
C ASN A 246 -9.72 -14.83 21.16
N PRO A 247 -9.52 -14.32 22.40
CA PRO A 247 -9.17 -12.92 22.61
C PRO A 247 -7.94 -12.43 21.83
N TYR A 248 -6.99 -13.31 21.53
CA TYR A 248 -5.72 -12.97 20.92
C TYR A 248 -5.61 -13.27 19.42
N LEU A 249 -6.53 -14.09 18.87
CA LEU A 249 -6.41 -14.59 17.50
C LEU A 249 -7.69 -14.41 16.71
N VAL A 250 -7.55 -13.76 15.57
CA VAL A 250 -8.62 -13.48 14.60
C VAL A 250 -8.20 -13.99 13.23
N PHE A 251 -9.10 -14.65 12.52
CA PHE A 251 -8.96 -15.01 11.12
C PHE A 251 -9.89 -14.14 10.28
N GLY A 252 -9.48 -13.82 9.07
CA GLY A 252 -10.31 -13.04 8.15
C GLY A 252 -10.19 -13.50 6.72
N LEU A 253 -11.30 -13.39 6.02
CA LEU A 253 -11.42 -13.59 4.58
C LEU A 253 -11.99 -12.33 3.97
N GLY A 254 -11.37 -11.83 2.92
CA GLY A 254 -11.79 -10.58 2.31
C GLY A 254 -11.38 -10.44 0.86
N TYR A 255 -11.46 -9.22 0.40
CA TYR A 255 -11.01 -8.78 -0.91
C TYR A 255 -10.25 -7.48 -0.78
N ARG A 256 -9.16 -7.32 -1.51
CA ARG A 256 -8.38 -6.08 -1.58
C ARG A 256 -8.25 -5.64 -3.03
N ASP A 257 -8.34 -4.34 -3.24
CA ASP A 257 -8.06 -3.63 -4.48
C ASP A 257 -7.03 -2.55 -4.18
N PHE A 258 -5.86 -2.66 -4.80
CA PHE A 258 -4.79 -1.69 -4.71
C PHE A 258 -4.43 -1.22 -6.11
N HIS A 259 -4.54 0.07 -6.33
CA HIS A 259 -4.24 0.71 -7.61
C HIS A 259 -3.29 1.88 -7.37
N VAL A 260 -2.16 1.88 -8.04
CA VAL A 260 -1.18 2.97 -8.03
C VAL A 260 -0.95 3.43 -9.46
N LYS A 261 -1.02 4.74 -9.65
CA LYS A 261 -0.69 5.38 -10.91
C LYS A 261 0.25 6.54 -10.65
N VAL A 262 1.33 6.60 -11.42
CA VAL A 262 2.31 7.68 -11.40
C VAL A 262 2.55 8.11 -12.84
N ASP A 263 2.43 9.40 -13.11
CA ASP A 263 2.74 10.04 -14.38
C ASP A 263 3.84 11.08 -14.09
N SER A 264 5.07 10.77 -14.51
CA SER A 264 6.22 11.63 -14.34
C SER A 264 6.45 12.46 -15.59
N ARG A 265 6.56 13.78 -15.41
CA ARG A 265 6.97 14.76 -16.41
C ARG A 265 8.33 15.38 -16.06
N ASP A 266 9.07 14.74 -15.17
CA ASP A 266 10.44 15.12 -14.84
C ASP A 266 11.31 15.01 -16.12
N ILE A 267 12.22 15.96 -16.31
CA ILE A 267 13.11 16.01 -17.49
C ILE A 267 14.05 14.80 -17.49
N ASP A 268 14.42 14.34 -16.32
CA ASP A 268 15.40 13.26 -16.16
C ASP A 268 14.76 11.87 -16.32
N ASP A 269 13.48 11.70 -15.89
CA ASP A 269 12.79 10.41 -15.88
C ASP A 269 11.30 10.53 -16.24
N PRO A 270 10.94 10.95 -17.48
CA PRO A 270 9.53 11.05 -17.88
C PRO A 270 8.93 9.69 -18.19
N GLY A 271 7.68 9.46 -17.76
CA GLY A 271 7.03 8.18 -18.02
C GLY A 271 5.74 7.97 -17.24
N ILE A 272 5.10 6.84 -17.51
CA ILE A 272 3.85 6.42 -16.86
C ILE A 272 4.05 5.05 -16.23
N PHE A 273 3.58 4.90 -15.00
CA PHE A 273 3.40 3.64 -14.33
C PHE A 273 1.97 3.53 -13.81
N ASP A 274 1.22 2.54 -14.25
CA ASP A 274 -0.16 2.27 -13.82
C ASP A 274 -0.26 0.79 -13.47
N MET A 275 -0.43 0.45 -12.18
CA MET A 275 -0.52 -0.93 -11.72
C MET A 275 -1.77 -1.13 -10.87
N LYS A 276 -2.55 -2.12 -11.24
CA LYS A 276 -3.70 -2.63 -10.49
C LYS A 276 -3.37 -3.99 -9.92
N MET A 277 -3.75 -4.18 -8.66
CA MET A 277 -3.57 -5.44 -7.94
C MET A 277 -4.82 -5.71 -7.12
N ALA A 278 -5.61 -6.69 -7.53
CA ALA A 278 -6.87 -6.98 -6.87
C ALA A 278 -7.09 -8.48 -6.69
N GLY A 279 -7.76 -8.88 -5.59
CA GLY A 279 -8.08 -10.29 -5.38
C GLY A 279 -8.56 -10.65 -3.99
N PRO A 280 -8.88 -11.94 -3.79
CA PRO A 280 -9.24 -12.48 -2.49
C PRO A 280 -8.05 -12.48 -1.53
N LEU A 281 -8.34 -12.15 -0.29
CA LEU A 281 -7.39 -11.96 0.79
C LEU A 281 -7.74 -12.89 1.95
N LEU A 282 -6.77 -13.66 2.43
CA LEU A 282 -6.86 -14.43 3.66
C LEU A 282 -5.85 -13.89 4.67
N PHE A 283 -6.23 -13.73 5.93
CA PHE A 283 -5.32 -13.24 6.96
C PHE A 283 -5.55 -13.83 8.33
N MET A 284 -4.49 -13.77 9.12
CA MET A 284 -4.48 -14.04 10.54
C MET A 284 -3.97 -12.81 11.28
N ARG A 285 -4.70 -12.41 12.32
CA ARG A 285 -4.34 -11.29 13.20
C ARG A 285 -4.08 -11.80 14.59
N ALA A 286 -2.93 -11.46 15.14
CA ALA A 286 -2.62 -11.56 16.55
C ALA A 286 -2.86 -10.21 17.22
N SER A 287 -3.58 -10.20 18.35
CA SER A 287 -3.93 -9.02 19.14
C SER A 287 -3.39 -9.16 20.56
N LEU A 288 -2.73 -8.10 21.09
CA LEU A 288 -2.11 -8.09 22.42
C LEU A 288 -2.41 -6.78 23.15
#